data_5dfababee8f8e264400a87b4cbd0cefc
#
_entry.id   5dfababee8f8e264400a87b4cbd0cefc
#
_cell.length_a   1.000
_cell.length_b   1.000
_cell.length_c   1.000
_cell.angle_alpha   90.00
_cell.angle_beta   90.00
_cell.angle_gamma   90.00
#
_symmetry.space_group_name_H-M   'P 1'
#
loop_
_entity.id
_entity.type
_entity.pdbx_description
1 polymer ?
#
loop_
_entity_poly.entity_id
_entity_poly.type
_entity_poly.pdbx_seq_one_letter_code
_entity_poly.pdbx_strand_id
1 'polypeptide(L)'
;ANTGSHIFDVLRLFFGEVESLISESTKNESHNIHDPNLDVSIKFKNNIICNLIALDSKNYGIAEIEIFGTKNRIHLDLITNKIKYYKMSDKLQDYKRLVETKSPIICSIPSTDIRLTIKNLVDSVERKKKILCNGLDGYYSLELVIASLISNKQKMRIKLPIKNYKNFSI
;
A
#
# COMPACT_ATOMS: atom_id res chain seq x y z
N ALA A 1 2.63 8.27 10.41
CA ALA A 1 2.48 6.83 10.76
C ALA A 1 1.09 6.30 10.47
N ASN A 2 0.03 7.05 10.83
CA ASN A 2 -1.34 6.54 10.70
C ASN A 2 -1.69 6.19 9.24
N THR A 3 -1.50 7.11 8.30
CA THR A 3 -1.78 6.86 6.88
C THR A 3 -0.92 5.75 6.30
N GLY A 4 0.37 5.68 6.68
CA GLY A 4 1.29 4.65 6.20
C GLY A 4 0.85 3.23 6.56
N SER A 5 0.34 3.00 7.78
CA SER A 5 -0.13 1.67 8.19
C SER A 5 -1.29 1.16 7.33
N HIS A 6 -2.23 2.04 6.97
CA HIS A 6 -3.35 1.66 6.08
C HIS A 6 -2.87 1.29 4.67
N ILE A 7 -1.92 2.05 4.13
CA ILE A 7 -1.37 1.75 2.80
C ILE A 7 -0.61 0.41 2.82
N PHE A 8 0.20 0.15 3.83
CA PHE A 8 0.89 -1.14 3.97
C PHE A 8 -0.07 -2.31 4.09
N ASP A 9 -1.19 -2.15 4.79
CA ASP A 9 -2.21 -3.18 4.89
C ASP A 9 -2.86 -3.48 3.54
N VAL A 10 -3.23 -2.44 2.78
CA VAL A 10 -3.77 -2.58 1.42
C VAL A 10 -2.77 -3.25 0.48
N LEU A 11 -1.49 -2.86 0.54
CA LEU A 11 -0.45 -3.46 -0.30
C LEU A 11 -0.23 -4.94 0.04
N ARG A 12 -0.27 -5.31 1.34
CA ARG A 12 -0.21 -6.71 1.76
C ARG A 12 -1.43 -7.50 1.30
N LEU A 13 -2.63 -6.91 1.35
CA LEU A 13 -3.85 -7.54 0.85
C LEU A 13 -3.73 -7.86 -0.65
N PHE A 14 -3.16 -6.98 -1.45
CA PHE A 14 -3.02 -7.17 -2.89
C PHE A 14 -1.85 -8.07 -3.28
N PHE A 15 -0.73 -7.95 -2.61
CA PHE A 15 0.54 -8.53 -3.08
C PHE A 15 1.13 -9.56 -2.12
N GLY A 16 0.50 -9.77 -0.96
CA GLY A 16 0.96 -10.77 0.02
C GLY A 16 2.08 -10.25 0.92
N GLU A 17 2.88 -11.19 1.43
CA GLU A 17 3.88 -10.90 2.45
C GLU A 17 5.12 -10.21 1.90
N VAL A 18 5.63 -9.24 2.66
CA VAL A 18 6.85 -8.49 2.34
C VAL A 18 8.08 -9.33 2.70
N GLU A 19 9.06 -9.36 1.80
CA GLU A 19 10.38 -9.95 2.03
C GLU A 19 11.33 -8.93 2.67
N SER A 20 11.35 -7.71 2.10
CA SER A 20 12.24 -6.64 2.56
C SER A 20 11.80 -5.28 2.06
N LEU A 21 12.25 -4.23 2.71
CA LEU A 21 12.06 -2.86 2.26
C LEU A 21 13.30 -2.00 2.50
N ILE A 22 13.38 -0.91 1.77
CA ILE A 22 14.30 0.20 2.03
C ILE A 22 13.52 1.50 1.94
N SER A 23 13.80 2.44 2.83
CA SER A 23 13.13 3.73 2.84
C SER A 23 14.09 4.88 2.99
N GLU A 24 13.69 6.01 2.47
CA GLU A 24 14.42 7.26 2.53
C GLU A 24 13.47 8.43 2.78
N SER A 25 13.84 9.31 3.72
CA SER A 25 13.14 10.56 3.93
C SER A 25 13.52 11.54 2.83
N THR A 26 12.54 12.05 2.12
CA THR A 26 12.70 13.26 1.33
C THR A 26 12.91 14.42 2.31
N LYS A 27 13.94 15.22 2.12
CA LYS A 27 14.31 16.34 3.02
C LYS A 27 13.21 17.40 3.17
N ASN A 28 12.17 17.30 2.40
CA ASN A 28 11.10 18.26 2.36
C ASN A 28 9.99 17.83 3.31
N GLU A 29 10.05 18.41 4.56
CA GLU A 29 8.83 18.93 5.14
C GLU A 29 7.94 18.03 6.01
N SER A 30 8.47 17.00 6.66
CA SER A 30 7.72 16.61 7.83
C SER A 30 8.06 17.57 8.98
N HIS A 31 7.07 18.33 9.45
CA HIS A 31 7.21 19.14 10.67
C HIS A 31 7.41 18.28 11.92
N ASN A 32 7.29 16.96 11.78
CA ASN A 32 7.43 16.02 12.87
C ASN A 32 8.59 15.06 12.59
N ILE A 33 9.68 15.27 13.33
CA ILE A 33 10.88 14.43 13.26
C ILE A 33 10.60 12.95 13.58
N HIS A 34 9.52 12.68 14.33
CA HIS A 34 9.12 11.32 14.72
C HIS A 34 8.18 10.67 13.72
N ASP A 35 7.66 11.40 12.74
CA ASP A 35 6.76 10.90 11.68
C ASP A 35 7.15 11.52 10.32
N PRO A 36 8.34 11.18 9.80
CA PRO A 36 8.82 11.72 8.54
C PRO A 36 8.03 11.20 7.35
N ASN A 37 7.94 11.98 6.29
CA ASN A 37 7.53 11.50 4.98
C ASN A 37 8.62 10.57 4.42
N LEU A 38 8.26 9.32 4.13
CA LEU A 38 9.19 8.31 3.67
C LEU A 38 8.77 7.77 2.30
N ASP A 39 9.69 7.83 1.36
CA ASP A 39 9.62 7.01 0.17
C ASP A 39 10.11 5.61 0.51
N VAL A 40 9.36 4.57 0.11
CA VAL A 40 9.63 3.19 0.50
C VAL A 40 9.62 2.29 -0.73
N SER A 41 10.74 1.62 -0.98
CA SER A 41 10.82 0.54 -1.98
C SER A 41 10.68 -0.81 -1.30
N ILE A 42 9.61 -1.53 -1.65
CA ILE A 42 9.18 -2.78 -1.02
C ILE A 42 9.40 -3.93 -2.00
N LYS A 43 10.01 -5.01 -1.53
CA LYS A 43 10.06 -6.29 -2.24
C LYS A 43 9.17 -7.30 -1.54
N PHE A 44 8.23 -7.87 -2.26
CA PHE A 44 7.36 -8.95 -1.77
C PHE A 44 7.98 -10.31 -2.00
N LYS A 45 7.57 -11.32 -1.23
CA LYS A 45 8.07 -12.71 -1.35
C LYS A 45 7.81 -13.35 -2.71
N ASN A 46 6.79 -12.89 -3.43
CA ASN A 46 6.46 -13.32 -4.80
C ASN A 46 7.21 -12.53 -5.89
N ASN A 47 8.27 -11.80 -5.52
CA ASN A 47 9.11 -10.98 -6.40
C ASN A 47 8.44 -9.73 -6.98
N ILE A 48 7.26 -9.34 -6.52
CA ILE A 48 6.69 -8.04 -6.86
C ILE A 48 7.50 -6.94 -6.17
N ILE A 49 7.73 -5.84 -6.88
CA ILE A 49 8.35 -4.62 -6.34
C ILE A 49 7.31 -3.52 -6.35
N CYS A 50 7.19 -2.82 -5.24
CA CYS A 50 6.33 -1.66 -5.08
C CYS A 50 7.16 -0.47 -4.59
N ASN A 51 6.92 0.70 -5.17
CA ASN A 51 7.47 1.95 -4.69
C ASN A 51 6.33 2.81 -4.14
N LEU A 52 6.39 3.10 -2.86
CA LEU A 52 5.51 4.03 -2.18
C LEU A 52 6.19 5.38 -2.13
N ILE A 53 5.53 6.41 -2.62
CA ILE A 53 6.03 7.78 -2.64
C ILE A 53 5.16 8.61 -1.69
N ALA A 54 5.79 9.24 -0.71
CA ALA A 54 5.12 10.12 0.23
C ALA A 54 5.18 11.56 -0.25
N LEU A 55 4.04 12.16 -0.49
CA LEU A 55 3.91 13.54 -0.92
C LEU A 55 3.44 14.43 0.23
N ASP A 56 3.82 15.70 0.18
CA ASP A 56 3.29 16.70 1.12
C ASP A 56 1.84 17.05 0.76
N SER A 57 0.94 16.79 1.70
CA SER A 57 -0.50 17.04 1.53
C SER A 57 -0.94 18.47 1.83
N LYS A 58 -0.01 19.41 2.07
CA LYS A 58 -0.37 20.81 2.42
C LYS A 58 -1.10 21.54 1.29
N ASN A 59 -0.70 21.28 0.04
CA ASN A 59 -1.24 21.98 -1.11
C ASN A 59 -2.37 21.19 -1.79
N TYR A 60 -2.26 19.87 -1.82
CA TYR A 60 -3.28 18.99 -2.39
C TYR A 60 -3.17 17.58 -1.79
N GLY A 61 -4.29 16.88 -1.76
CA GLY A 61 -4.32 15.47 -1.38
C GLY A 61 -4.21 14.59 -2.63
N ILE A 62 -3.39 13.55 -2.55
CA ILE A 62 -3.31 12.50 -3.55
C ILE A 62 -3.23 11.15 -2.83
N ALA A 63 -3.98 10.16 -3.33
CA ALA A 63 -3.91 8.78 -2.87
C ALA A 63 -4.24 7.88 -4.06
N GLU A 64 -3.20 7.42 -4.73
CA GLU A 64 -3.30 6.65 -5.96
C GLU A 64 -2.46 5.37 -5.87
N ILE A 65 -2.93 4.32 -6.53
CA ILE A 65 -2.19 3.07 -6.69
C ILE A 65 -2.13 2.75 -8.17
N GLU A 66 -0.92 2.57 -8.68
CA GLU A 66 -0.67 2.18 -10.05
C GLU A 66 -0.14 0.74 -10.08
N ILE A 67 -0.85 -0.16 -10.78
CA ILE A 67 -0.48 -1.57 -10.88
C ILE A 67 -0.12 -1.89 -12.33
N PHE A 68 1.13 -2.26 -12.58
CA PHE A 68 1.64 -2.69 -13.88
C PHE A 68 1.69 -4.21 -13.95
N GLY A 69 0.74 -4.80 -14.64
CA GLY A 69 0.74 -6.23 -14.96
C GLY A 69 1.40 -6.52 -16.31
N THR A 70 1.58 -7.78 -16.63
CA THR A 70 2.20 -8.20 -17.90
C THR A 70 1.35 -7.90 -19.15
N LYS A 71 0.04 -7.75 -18.98
CA LYS A 71 -0.92 -7.51 -20.10
C LYS A 71 -1.79 -6.28 -19.90
N ASN A 72 -1.87 -5.78 -18.69
CA ASN A 72 -2.81 -4.75 -18.29
C ASN A 72 -2.14 -3.78 -17.32
N ARG A 73 -2.72 -2.59 -17.20
CA ARG A 73 -2.40 -1.61 -16.16
C ARG A 73 -3.70 -1.21 -15.48
N ILE A 74 -3.66 -1.04 -14.18
CA ILE A 74 -4.78 -0.58 -13.38
C ILE A 74 -4.32 0.67 -12.63
N HIS A 75 -5.12 1.72 -12.71
CA HIS A 75 -4.94 2.92 -11.91
C HIS A 75 -6.13 3.06 -10.96
N LEU A 76 -5.85 3.18 -9.68
CA LEU A 76 -6.83 3.38 -8.61
C LEU A 76 -6.64 4.77 -8.04
N ASP A 77 -7.66 5.62 -8.13
CA ASP A 77 -7.74 6.88 -7.41
C ASP A 77 -8.62 6.66 -6.17
N LEU A 78 -7.98 6.62 -5.00
CA LEU A 78 -8.65 6.31 -3.73
C LEU A 78 -9.41 7.51 -3.16
N ILE A 79 -9.15 8.72 -3.65
CA ILE A 79 -9.89 9.92 -3.24
C ILE A 79 -11.22 10.01 -3.98
N THR A 80 -11.18 9.82 -5.28
CA THR A 80 -12.38 9.92 -6.13
C THR A 80 -13.09 8.57 -6.32
N ASN A 81 -12.52 7.48 -5.80
CA ASN A 81 -13.00 6.11 -5.97
C ASN A 81 -13.14 5.70 -7.45
N LYS A 82 -12.22 6.17 -8.28
CA LYS A 82 -12.20 5.86 -9.71
C LYS A 82 -11.17 4.79 -10.02
N ILE A 83 -11.56 3.88 -10.90
CA ILE A 83 -10.68 2.85 -11.43
C ILE A 83 -10.55 3.06 -12.94
N LYS A 84 -9.33 3.23 -13.42
CA LYS A 84 -9.02 3.20 -14.84
C LYS A 84 -8.34 1.88 -15.16
N TYR A 85 -8.78 1.26 -16.23
CA TYR A 85 -8.28 -0.02 -16.67
C TYR A 85 -7.72 0.09 -18.10
N TYR A 86 -6.50 -0.37 -18.28
CA TYR A 86 -5.81 -0.31 -19.57
C TYR A 86 -5.49 -1.70 -20.04
N LYS A 87 -5.80 -1.99 -21.29
CA LYS A 87 -5.44 -3.23 -21.98
C LYS A 87 -4.43 -2.99 -23.07
N MET A 88 -3.66 -4.02 -23.36
CA MET A 88 -2.77 -4.03 -24.50
C MET A 88 -3.56 -3.96 -25.79
N SER A 89 -3.22 -3.01 -26.68
CA SER A 89 -3.82 -2.89 -28.00
C SER A 89 -3.20 -3.90 -28.97
N ASP A 90 -4.03 -4.49 -29.82
CA ASP A 90 -3.57 -5.39 -30.87
C ASP A 90 -2.97 -4.65 -32.07
N LYS A 91 -3.16 -3.32 -32.13
CA LYS A 91 -2.74 -2.50 -33.27
C LYS A 91 -1.46 -1.76 -32.93
N LEU A 92 -0.29 -2.25 -33.42
CA LEU A 92 0.88 -1.35 -33.50
C LEU A 92 2.03 -1.88 -34.33
N GLN A 93 2.76 -0.93 -34.91
CA GLN A 93 3.84 -1.20 -35.83
C GLN A 93 5.07 -1.82 -35.17
N ASP A 94 5.52 -1.28 -34.01
CA ASP A 94 6.76 -1.72 -33.36
C ASP A 94 6.62 -2.15 -31.89
N TYR A 95 5.61 -1.67 -31.17
CA TYR A 95 5.31 -2.06 -29.79
C TYR A 95 3.82 -1.94 -29.48
N LYS A 96 3.35 -2.77 -28.56
CA LYS A 96 1.94 -2.75 -28.12
C LYS A 96 1.74 -1.62 -27.11
N ARG A 97 0.75 -0.79 -27.32
CA ARG A 97 0.35 0.27 -26.37
C ARG A 97 -0.70 -0.21 -25.40
N LEU A 98 -0.73 0.39 -24.23
CA LEU A 98 -1.84 0.29 -23.32
C LEU A 98 -2.90 1.32 -23.69
N VAL A 99 -4.13 0.86 -23.91
CA VAL A 99 -5.27 1.72 -24.25
C VAL A 99 -6.29 1.62 -23.13
N GLU A 100 -6.76 2.78 -22.67
CA GLU A 100 -7.83 2.82 -21.69
C GLU A 100 -9.10 2.18 -22.24
N THR A 101 -9.69 1.30 -21.48
CA THR A 101 -10.94 0.62 -21.80
C THR A 101 -11.94 0.83 -20.69
N LYS A 102 -13.23 0.58 -20.97
CA LYS A 102 -14.22 0.54 -19.90
C LYS A 102 -13.78 -0.47 -18.83
N SER A 103 -13.71 -0.02 -17.58
CA SER A 103 -13.40 -0.91 -16.48
C SER A 103 -14.43 -2.04 -16.41
N PRO A 104 -14.00 -3.31 -16.33
CA PRO A 104 -14.92 -4.42 -16.11
C PRO A 104 -15.52 -4.41 -14.69
N ILE A 105 -14.98 -3.58 -13.81
CA ILE A 105 -15.39 -3.49 -12.41
C ILE A 105 -16.02 -2.12 -12.20
N ILE A 106 -17.32 -2.09 -11.97
CA ILE A 106 -18.00 -0.90 -11.47
C ILE A 106 -17.87 -0.96 -9.96
N CYS A 107 -16.91 -0.21 -9.42
CA CYS A 107 -16.76 -0.06 -7.98
C CYS A 107 -17.65 1.10 -7.52
N SER A 108 -18.81 0.80 -6.99
CA SER A 108 -19.50 1.69 -6.05
C SER A 108 -19.07 1.31 -4.63
N ILE A 109 -17.87 1.65 -4.24
CA ILE A 109 -17.46 1.50 -2.85
C ILE A 109 -18.02 2.74 -2.13
N PRO A 110 -18.95 2.58 -1.18
CA PRO A 110 -19.27 3.66 -0.28
C PRO A 110 -17.98 3.99 0.46
N SER A 111 -17.36 5.11 0.16
CA SER A 111 -16.16 5.55 0.83
C SER A 111 -16.41 5.59 2.34
N THR A 112 -15.53 4.99 3.11
CA THR A 112 -15.41 5.14 4.58
C THR A 112 -16.65 4.75 5.42
N ASP A 113 -17.42 3.76 5.02
CA ASP A 113 -18.56 3.32 5.83
C ASP A 113 -18.10 2.38 6.95
N ILE A 114 -17.80 2.96 8.11
CA ILE A 114 -17.46 2.22 9.33
C ILE A 114 -18.51 1.16 9.69
N ARG A 115 -19.76 1.33 9.23
CA ARG A 115 -20.83 0.35 9.42
C ARG A 115 -20.51 -1.00 8.79
N LEU A 116 -19.81 -1.01 7.65
CA LEU A 116 -19.38 -2.25 7.01
C LEU A 116 -18.33 -2.99 7.86
N THR A 117 -17.41 -2.26 8.48
CA THR A 117 -16.41 -2.83 9.39
C THR A 117 -17.08 -3.40 10.64
N ILE A 118 -17.99 -2.65 11.26
CA ILE A 118 -18.75 -3.10 12.43
C ILE A 118 -19.60 -4.32 12.06
N LYS A 119 -20.27 -4.31 10.92
CA LYS A 119 -21.06 -5.45 10.44
C LYS A 119 -20.19 -6.69 10.24
N ASN A 120 -19.00 -6.55 9.67
CA ASN A 120 -18.07 -7.67 9.53
C ASN A 120 -17.64 -8.24 10.89
N LEU A 121 -17.39 -7.36 11.87
CA LEU A 121 -17.06 -7.78 13.24
C LEU A 121 -18.22 -8.56 13.86
N VAL A 122 -19.45 -8.03 13.81
CA VAL A 122 -20.66 -8.68 14.33
C VAL A 122 -20.88 -10.03 13.63
N ASP A 123 -20.84 -10.06 12.30
CA ASP A 123 -20.97 -11.29 11.52
C ASP A 123 -19.89 -12.32 11.88
N SER A 124 -18.69 -11.88 12.22
CA SER A 124 -17.60 -12.77 12.63
C SER A 124 -17.85 -13.41 13.98
N VAL A 125 -18.42 -12.66 14.93
CA VAL A 125 -18.74 -13.14 16.27
C VAL A 125 -19.98 -14.05 16.23
N GLU A 126 -21.08 -13.56 15.64
CA GLU A 126 -22.36 -14.26 15.66
C GLU A 126 -22.43 -15.45 14.71
N ARG A 127 -21.86 -15.30 13.50
CA ARG A 127 -22.01 -16.27 12.40
C ARG A 127 -20.75 -17.06 12.12
N LYS A 128 -19.71 -16.91 12.96
CA LYS A 128 -18.39 -17.56 12.79
C LYS A 128 -17.78 -17.33 11.41
N LYS A 129 -18.05 -16.18 10.79
CA LYS A 129 -17.43 -15.79 9.52
C LYS A 129 -15.99 -15.34 9.78
N LYS A 130 -15.13 -15.50 8.78
CA LYS A 130 -13.77 -15.00 8.86
C LYS A 130 -13.79 -13.46 8.96
N ILE A 131 -13.09 -12.93 9.96
CA ILE A 131 -12.85 -11.51 10.07
C ILE A 131 -11.92 -11.07 8.93
N LEU A 132 -12.23 -9.95 8.26
CA LEU A 132 -11.49 -9.48 7.11
C LEU A 132 -10.12 -8.90 7.48
N CYS A 133 -10.05 -8.19 8.60
CA CYS A 133 -8.81 -7.63 9.13
C CYS A 133 -8.71 -7.99 10.61
N ASN A 134 -7.73 -8.77 10.98
CA ASN A 134 -7.51 -9.26 12.35
C ASN A 134 -6.28 -8.60 12.99
N GLY A 135 -6.01 -8.93 14.26
CA GLY A 135 -4.87 -8.35 14.98
C GLY A 135 -3.51 -8.67 14.39
N LEU A 136 -3.35 -9.79 13.66
CA LEU A 136 -2.10 -10.11 12.96
C LEU A 136 -1.91 -9.22 11.73
N ASP A 137 -2.98 -8.87 11.02
CA ASP A 137 -2.88 -7.93 9.90
C ASP A 137 -2.41 -6.56 10.38
N GLY A 138 -2.98 -6.09 11.51
CA GLY A 138 -2.52 -4.87 12.18
C GLY A 138 -1.07 -4.94 12.64
N TYR A 139 -0.67 -6.07 13.23
CA TYR A 139 0.72 -6.31 13.65
C TYR A 139 1.70 -6.21 12.47
N TYR A 140 1.44 -6.91 11.39
CA TYR A 140 2.31 -6.87 10.20
C TYR A 140 2.36 -5.50 9.54
N SER A 141 1.25 -4.78 9.51
CA SER A 141 1.24 -3.41 8.98
C SER A 141 2.06 -2.46 9.84
N LEU A 142 1.97 -2.60 11.17
CA LEU A 142 2.81 -1.85 12.11
C LEU A 142 4.29 -2.22 11.97
N GLU A 143 4.61 -3.49 11.78
CA GLU A 143 5.98 -3.95 11.54
C GLU A 143 6.60 -3.26 10.32
N LEU A 144 5.84 -3.08 9.24
CA LEU A 144 6.32 -2.36 8.05
C LEU A 144 6.57 -0.87 8.32
N VAL A 145 5.72 -0.23 9.13
CA VAL A 145 5.98 1.15 9.57
C VAL A 145 7.29 1.24 10.34
N ILE A 146 7.50 0.36 11.33
CA ILE A 146 8.72 0.30 12.12
C ILE A 146 9.94 0.00 11.23
N ALA A 147 9.83 -0.98 10.34
CA ALA A 147 10.89 -1.32 9.39
C ALA A 147 11.28 -0.12 8.51
N SER A 148 10.30 0.68 8.09
CA SER A 148 10.56 1.88 7.30
C SER A 148 11.32 2.94 8.10
N LEU A 149 10.94 3.18 9.35
CA LEU A 149 11.66 4.11 10.23
C LEU A 149 13.11 3.66 10.49
N ILE A 150 13.29 2.36 10.78
CA ILE A 150 14.63 1.77 10.97
C ILE A 150 15.46 1.91 9.70
N SER A 151 14.89 1.57 8.56
CA SER A 151 15.57 1.66 7.26
C SER A 151 16.03 3.09 6.96
N ASN A 152 15.18 4.08 7.19
CA ASN A 152 15.53 5.47 7.00
C ASN A 152 16.66 5.92 7.93
N LYS A 153 16.63 5.51 9.20
CA LYS A 153 17.64 5.85 10.19
C LYS A 153 19.00 5.20 9.88
N GLN A 154 18.99 3.92 9.49
CA GLN A 154 20.22 3.14 9.27
C GLN A 154 20.69 3.17 7.81
N LYS A 155 19.91 3.76 6.91
CA LYS A 155 20.21 3.83 5.47
C LYS A 155 20.49 2.47 4.83
N MET A 156 19.74 1.46 5.26
CA MET A 156 19.90 0.09 4.79
C MET A 156 18.58 -0.62 4.57
N ARG A 157 18.60 -1.68 3.77
CA ARG A 157 17.45 -2.54 3.52
C ARG A 157 17.16 -3.43 4.74
N ILE A 158 15.91 -3.43 5.16
CA ILE A 158 15.43 -4.24 6.29
C ILE A 158 14.71 -5.47 5.76
N LYS A 159 15.10 -6.65 6.23
CA LYS A 159 14.40 -7.92 5.96
C LYS A 159 13.27 -8.14 6.96
N LEU A 160 12.16 -8.72 6.50
CA LEU A 160 10.99 -9.06 7.30
C LEU A 160 10.92 -10.60 7.52
N PRO A 161 10.41 -11.06 8.68
CA PRO A 161 10.07 -10.26 9.85
C PRO A 161 11.33 -9.68 10.53
N ILE A 162 11.15 -8.57 11.25
CA ILE A 162 12.27 -7.95 12.00
C ILE A 162 12.71 -8.90 13.11
N LYS A 163 13.97 -9.32 13.05
CA LYS A 163 14.61 -10.10 14.12
C LYS A 163 15.32 -9.14 15.06
N ASN A 164 15.15 -9.34 16.38
CA ASN A 164 15.83 -8.58 17.42
C ASN A 164 15.49 -7.07 17.46
N TYR A 165 14.22 -6.74 17.71
CA TYR A 165 13.76 -5.36 17.93
C TYR A 165 14.61 -4.57 18.96
N LYS A 166 15.25 -5.25 19.93
CA LYS A 166 16.10 -4.61 20.96
C LYS A 166 17.34 -3.89 20.39
N ASN A 167 17.76 -4.24 19.18
CA ASN A 167 18.93 -3.64 18.53
C ASN A 167 18.60 -2.35 17.78
N PHE A 168 17.33 -1.97 17.77
CA PHE A 168 16.86 -0.78 17.06
C PHE A 168 16.31 0.24 18.06
N SER A 169 17.08 1.27 18.35
CA SER A 169 16.53 2.46 19.02
C SER A 169 15.82 3.30 17.97
N ILE A 170 14.51 3.37 18.06
CA ILE A 170 13.66 4.22 17.23
C ILE A 170 13.71 5.66 17.75
#